data_406b3532d7b5f648f21dc34ccd169b3b
#
_entry.id   406b3532d7b5f648f21dc34ccd169b3b
#
_cell.length_a   1.000
_cell.length_b   1.000
_cell.length_c   1.000
_cell.angle_alpha   90.00
_cell.angle_beta   90.00
_cell.angle_gamma   90.00
#
_symmetry.space_group_name_H-M   'P 1'
#
loop_
_entity.id
_entity.type
_entity.pdbx_description
1 polymer ?
#
loop_
_entity_poly.entity_id
_entity_poly.type
_entity_poly.pdbx_seq_one_letter_code
_entity_poly.pdbx_strand_id
1 'polypeptide(L)'
;MCKRLHYSRNVEGTPTVENGHVRMGMRNQLVAIQRGFEIVTSFPEWKNTPIILGESDPEGCAARSTQKHPESAYRNGPMFAAYTAEILNQIDMLASQGHVKFQGALAWSFEFGNQPYFAGFRELPTNGIDKPVLNAFRMLGQLSGRRLAVKSAGAVPADEILKAGVRGHPDVNAIATRREREITILVWNYHDDDVPAIATLVKLSVTGMPPAVKQTIVEHFRIDNNHSNALTEWQRLGSPTNPSADEYRRLEDSGQLQQLTSPQWRKVTGGQIRFEFALPRQALSLLRITW
;
A
#
# COMPACT_ATOMS: atom_id res chain seq x y z
N MET A 1 23.64 -15.83 6.92
CA MET A 1 24.10 -15.11 5.71
C MET A 1 22.85 -14.73 4.91
N CYS A 2 22.50 -13.46 4.88
CA CYS A 2 21.29 -12.99 4.19
C CYS A 2 21.57 -12.92 2.69
N LYS A 3 20.84 -13.66 1.85
CA LYS A 3 21.05 -13.63 0.40
C LYS A 3 20.15 -12.59 -0.23
N ARG A 4 20.76 -11.66 -0.94
CA ARG A 4 20.12 -10.56 -1.65
C ARG A 4 19.60 -11.05 -3.01
N LEU A 5 18.30 -11.03 -3.22
CA LEU A 5 17.74 -11.11 -4.56
C LEU A 5 17.76 -9.70 -5.16
N HIS A 6 18.65 -9.47 -6.13
CA HIS A 6 18.66 -8.22 -6.89
C HIS A 6 17.61 -8.31 -8.01
N TYR A 7 16.68 -7.36 -7.97
CA TYR A 7 15.78 -7.11 -9.07
C TYR A 7 16.56 -6.54 -10.26
N SER A 8 16.50 -7.18 -11.42
CA SER A 8 17.26 -6.75 -12.59
C SER A 8 16.67 -5.47 -13.20
N ARG A 9 17.56 -4.59 -13.64
CA ARG A 9 17.29 -3.21 -14.11
C ARG A 9 16.39 -3.06 -15.35
N ASN A 10 16.05 -4.12 -16.06
CA ASN A 10 15.35 -4.06 -17.34
C ASN A 10 14.26 -5.12 -17.42
N VAL A 11 13.39 -5.16 -16.41
CA VAL A 11 12.21 -5.99 -16.54
C VAL A 11 11.21 -5.23 -17.39
N GLU A 12 10.77 -5.82 -18.49
CA GLU A 12 9.60 -5.35 -19.22
C GLU A 12 8.48 -5.09 -18.22
N GLY A 13 7.95 -3.85 -18.18
CA GLY A 13 6.83 -3.48 -17.34
C GLY A 13 7.18 -2.73 -16.06
N THR A 14 8.32 -2.05 -15.98
CA THR A 14 8.43 -0.87 -15.13
C THR A 14 7.26 0.06 -15.42
N PRO A 15 6.87 0.93 -14.45
CA PRO A 15 5.81 1.91 -14.70
C PRO A 15 6.00 2.62 -16.02
N THR A 16 4.93 2.69 -16.81
CA THR A 16 4.91 3.35 -18.12
C THR A 16 3.92 4.49 -18.12
N VAL A 17 3.98 5.35 -19.14
CA VAL A 17 2.91 6.33 -19.42
C VAL A 17 2.13 5.83 -20.63
N GLU A 18 0.84 5.59 -20.44
CA GLU A 18 -0.06 5.16 -21.48
C GLU A 18 -1.29 6.07 -21.53
N ASN A 19 -1.58 6.65 -22.69
CA ASN A 19 -2.71 7.57 -22.86
C ASN A 19 -2.75 8.72 -21.84
N GLY A 20 -1.58 9.22 -21.43
CA GLY A 20 -1.47 10.35 -20.50
C GLY A 20 -1.61 10.01 -18.99
N HIS A 21 -1.68 8.73 -18.62
CA HIS A 21 -1.68 8.27 -17.24
C HIS A 21 -0.57 7.25 -16.97
N VAL A 22 -0.25 7.05 -15.68
CA VAL A 22 0.74 6.05 -15.27
C VAL A 22 0.10 4.67 -15.22
N ARG A 23 0.79 3.70 -15.77
CA ARG A 23 0.48 2.26 -15.64
C ARG A 23 1.60 1.55 -14.89
N MET A 24 1.23 0.89 -13.79
CA MET A 24 2.16 0.08 -13.00
C MET A 24 2.37 -1.31 -13.62
N GLY A 25 3.46 -1.95 -13.23
CA GLY A 25 3.82 -3.30 -13.68
C GLY A 25 3.90 -4.31 -12.53
N MET A 26 2.91 -4.41 -11.66
CA MET A 26 2.93 -5.31 -10.49
C MET A 26 3.23 -6.75 -10.86
N ARG A 27 2.64 -7.26 -11.95
CA ARG A 27 2.92 -8.58 -12.49
C ARG A 27 4.43 -8.86 -12.59
N ASN A 28 5.19 -7.93 -13.13
CA ASN A 28 6.60 -8.16 -13.44
C ASN A 28 7.44 -8.27 -12.17
N GLN A 29 7.16 -7.46 -11.17
CA GLN A 29 7.79 -7.57 -9.86
C GLN A 29 7.46 -8.93 -9.21
N LEU A 30 6.19 -9.34 -9.23
CA LEU A 30 5.77 -10.62 -8.62
C LEU A 30 6.36 -11.83 -9.32
N VAL A 31 6.39 -11.85 -10.66
CA VAL A 31 6.99 -12.94 -11.44
C VAL A 31 8.49 -13.08 -11.14
N ALA A 32 9.21 -11.96 -11.03
CA ALA A 32 10.62 -11.98 -10.68
C ALA A 32 10.86 -12.50 -9.25
N ILE A 33 10.03 -12.10 -8.28
CA ILE A 33 10.10 -12.56 -6.90
C ILE A 33 9.76 -14.05 -6.81
N GLN A 34 8.68 -14.51 -7.47
CA GLN A 34 8.29 -15.91 -7.53
C GLN A 34 9.45 -16.77 -8.05
N ARG A 35 10.04 -16.38 -9.19
CA ARG A 35 11.20 -17.07 -9.74
C ARG A 35 12.38 -17.11 -8.76
N GLY A 36 12.63 -16.02 -8.04
CA GLY A 36 13.66 -15.97 -7.01
C GLY A 36 13.40 -16.96 -5.87
N PHE A 37 12.15 -17.07 -5.41
CA PHE A 37 11.75 -18.05 -4.42
C PHE A 37 11.91 -19.49 -4.92
N GLU A 38 11.48 -19.77 -6.15
CA GLU A 38 11.65 -21.08 -6.80
C GLU A 38 13.12 -21.48 -6.90
N ILE A 39 14.00 -20.56 -7.30
CA ILE A 39 15.46 -20.82 -7.37
C ILE A 39 16.01 -21.16 -5.99
N VAL A 40 15.72 -20.37 -4.95
CA VAL A 40 16.25 -20.63 -3.61
C VAL A 40 15.73 -21.96 -3.07
N THR A 41 14.45 -22.27 -3.25
CA THR A 41 13.85 -23.51 -2.74
C THR A 41 14.26 -24.75 -3.53
N SER A 42 14.78 -24.61 -4.75
CA SER A 42 15.30 -25.73 -5.56
C SER A 42 16.61 -26.31 -5.00
N PHE A 43 17.31 -25.58 -4.12
CA PHE A 43 18.51 -26.05 -3.46
C PHE A 43 18.19 -26.63 -2.07
N PRO A 44 18.32 -27.94 -1.85
CA PRO A 44 17.95 -28.57 -0.57
C PRO A 44 18.60 -27.94 0.65
N GLU A 45 19.85 -27.50 0.52
CA GLU A 45 20.61 -26.84 1.59
C GLU A 45 20.10 -25.43 1.92
N TRP A 46 19.32 -24.82 1.05
CA TRP A 46 18.83 -23.43 1.22
C TRP A 46 17.32 -23.28 1.40
N LYS A 47 16.54 -24.34 1.18
CA LYS A 47 15.07 -24.29 1.28
C LYS A 47 14.56 -23.76 2.63
N ASN A 48 15.34 -23.88 3.68
CA ASN A 48 15.00 -23.40 5.03
C ASN A 48 15.70 -22.08 5.39
N THR A 49 16.44 -21.46 4.45
CA THR A 49 17.14 -20.20 4.70
C THR A 49 16.13 -19.04 4.75
N PRO A 50 16.19 -18.19 5.78
CA PRO A 50 15.36 -16.99 5.82
C PRO A 50 15.68 -16.04 4.64
N ILE A 51 14.64 -15.52 4.00
CA ILE A 51 14.75 -14.61 2.85
C ILE A 51 14.26 -13.23 3.24
N ILE A 52 15.08 -12.22 2.96
CA ILE A 52 14.68 -10.80 2.97
C ILE A 52 14.87 -10.29 1.54
N LEU A 53 13.83 -9.68 0.96
CA LEU A 53 13.95 -8.92 -0.27
C LEU A 53 14.62 -7.59 0.04
N GLY A 54 15.88 -7.42 -0.37
CA GLY A 54 16.71 -6.25 -0.04
C GLY A 54 16.30 -4.97 -0.74
N GLU A 55 15.61 -5.08 -1.89
CA GLU A 55 14.97 -3.98 -2.60
C GLU A 55 13.70 -4.53 -3.24
N SER A 56 12.55 -4.03 -2.81
CA SER A 56 11.23 -4.45 -3.29
C SER A 56 10.40 -3.24 -3.69
N ASP A 57 10.85 -2.59 -4.75
CA ASP A 57 10.23 -1.40 -5.33
C ASP A 57 9.73 -1.69 -6.75
N PRO A 58 8.77 -0.91 -7.29
CA PRO A 58 8.22 -1.12 -8.63
C PRO A 58 9.26 -1.07 -9.75
N GLU A 59 10.38 -0.35 -9.52
CA GLU A 59 11.50 -0.21 -10.45
C GLU A 59 12.79 0.13 -9.71
N GLY A 60 13.94 -0.02 -10.38
CA GLY A 60 15.26 0.06 -9.75
C GLY A 60 15.89 1.45 -9.62
N CYS A 61 15.25 2.54 -10.11
CA CYS A 61 15.88 3.87 -10.15
C CYS A 61 15.16 4.88 -9.26
N ALA A 62 15.70 5.17 -8.07
CA ALA A 62 15.12 6.11 -7.13
C ALA A 62 15.18 7.59 -7.58
N ALA A 63 16.26 7.97 -8.28
CA ALA A 63 16.56 9.35 -8.67
C ALA A 63 16.00 9.72 -10.06
N ARG A 64 14.68 9.54 -10.27
CA ARG A 64 14.00 9.92 -11.51
C ARG A 64 12.94 10.97 -11.23
N SER A 65 13.15 12.18 -11.78
CA SER A 65 12.13 13.23 -11.68
C SER A 65 11.01 13.03 -12.69
N THR A 66 9.79 13.45 -12.33
CA THR A 66 8.63 13.44 -13.23
C THR A 66 8.82 14.31 -14.47
N GLN A 67 9.67 15.34 -14.41
CA GLN A 67 9.98 16.20 -15.55
C GLN A 67 10.65 15.42 -16.69
N LYS A 68 11.54 14.47 -16.37
CA LYS A 68 12.25 13.64 -17.35
C LYS A 68 11.64 12.25 -17.50
N HIS A 69 10.93 11.80 -16.50
CA HIS A 69 10.37 10.47 -16.34
C HIS A 69 8.94 10.57 -15.80
N PRO A 70 7.96 10.96 -16.63
CA PRO A 70 6.58 11.17 -16.19
C PRO A 70 5.95 9.90 -15.58
N GLU A 71 6.43 8.71 -15.94
CA GLU A 71 6.06 7.45 -15.31
C GLU A 71 6.36 7.41 -13.80
N SER A 72 7.25 8.26 -13.28
CA SER A 72 7.56 8.36 -11.85
C SER A 72 6.51 9.10 -11.03
N ALA A 73 5.47 9.67 -11.65
CA ALA A 73 4.44 10.47 -10.98
C ALA A 73 3.66 9.66 -9.91
N TYR A 74 3.52 8.34 -10.08
CA TYR A 74 2.87 7.47 -9.09
C TYR A 74 3.44 7.62 -7.67
N ARG A 75 4.73 8.00 -7.55
CA ARG A 75 5.44 8.11 -6.27
C ARG A 75 4.99 9.27 -5.39
N ASN A 76 4.29 10.23 -5.97
CA ASN A 76 3.86 11.43 -5.25
C ASN A 76 2.47 11.29 -4.61
N GLY A 77 1.63 10.41 -5.15
CA GLY A 77 0.22 10.28 -4.80
C GLY A 77 -0.17 8.96 -4.15
N PRO A 78 -1.48 8.72 -3.97
CA PRO A 78 -2.02 7.54 -3.29
C PRO A 78 -1.73 6.22 -4.03
N MET A 79 -1.46 6.24 -5.33
CA MET A 79 -1.20 5.05 -6.12
C MET A 79 -0.02 4.23 -5.56
N PHE A 80 1.06 4.89 -5.14
CA PHE A 80 2.21 4.19 -4.55
C PHE A 80 1.85 3.57 -3.19
N ALA A 81 1.01 4.24 -2.40
CA ALA A 81 0.50 3.72 -1.13
C ALA A 81 -0.33 2.44 -1.35
N ALA A 82 -1.28 2.45 -2.29
CA ALA A 82 -2.11 1.30 -2.61
C ALA A 82 -1.30 0.15 -3.22
N TYR A 83 -0.37 0.44 -4.13
CA TYR A 83 0.59 -0.52 -4.66
C TYR A 83 1.38 -1.21 -3.55
N THR A 84 1.91 -0.43 -2.58
CA THR A 84 2.72 -0.95 -1.48
C THR A 84 1.93 -1.93 -0.61
N ALA A 85 0.67 -1.63 -0.29
CA ALA A 85 -0.18 -2.53 0.48
C ALA A 85 -0.45 -3.84 -0.28
N GLU A 86 -0.81 -3.74 -1.54
CA GLU A 86 -1.11 -4.90 -2.39
C GLU A 86 0.12 -5.76 -2.63
N ILE A 87 1.26 -5.18 -3.06
CA ILE A 87 2.45 -5.96 -3.40
C ILE A 87 2.99 -6.73 -2.19
N LEU A 88 2.99 -6.15 -0.99
CA LEU A 88 3.44 -6.82 0.24
C LEU A 88 2.53 -8.01 0.59
N ASN A 89 1.21 -7.87 0.40
CA ASN A 89 0.28 -8.97 0.57
C ASN A 89 0.54 -10.10 -0.43
N GLN A 90 0.76 -9.78 -1.70
CA GLN A 90 1.02 -10.76 -2.74
C GLN A 90 2.36 -11.49 -2.53
N ILE A 91 3.40 -10.78 -2.10
CA ILE A 91 4.70 -11.39 -1.75
C ILE A 91 4.54 -12.39 -0.60
N ASP A 92 3.81 -12.03 0.46
CA ASP A 92 3.55 -12.92 1.60
C ASP A 92 2.76 -14.17 1.19
N MET A 93 1.77 -14.00 0.29
CA MET A 93 1.02 -15.13 -0.28
C MET A 93 1.91 -16.05 -1.12
N LEU A 94 2.75 -15.51 -2.01
CA LEU A 94 3.69 -16.29 -2.82
C LEU A 94 4.70 -17.04 -1.93
N ALA A 95 5.22 -16.39 -0.90
CA ALA A 95 6.13 -17.01 0.05
C ALA A 95 5.46 -18.18 0.79
N SER A 96 4.21 -17.99 1.21
CA SER A 96 3.42 -19.01 1.90
C SER A 96 3.15 -20.22 0.98
N GLN A 97 2.76 -19.98 -0.27
CA GLN A 97 2.52 -21.02 -1.28
C GLN A 97 3.78 -21.79 -1.64
N GLY A 98 4.92 -21.08 -1.77
CA GLY A 98 6.23 -21.66 -2.05
C GLY A 98 6.94 -22.27 -0.83
N HIS A 99 6.30 -22.26 0.35
CA HIS A 99 6.92 -22.70 1.61
C HIS A 99 8.26 -22.01 1.92
N VAL A 100 8.36 -20.72 1.53
CA VAL A 100 9.55 -19.88 1.73
C VAL A 100 9.53 -19.28 3.14
N LYS A 101 10.64 -19.31 3.84
CA LYS A 101 10.82 -18.58 5.10
C LYS A 101 11.04 -17.09 4.82
N PHE A 102 10.00 -16.42 4.38
CA PHE A 102 10.03 -14.99 4.11
C PHE A 102 10.01 -14.20 5.43
N GLN A 103 10.94 -13.26 5.59
CA GLN A 103 11.06 -12.42 6.78
C GLN A 103 10.66 -10.96 6.53
N GLY A 104 10.70 -10.51 5.28
CA GLY A 104 10.30 -9.14 4.95
C GLY A 104 10.83 -8.66 3.61
N ALA A 105 10.33 -7.51 3.21
CA ALA A 105 10.76 -6.76 2.05
C ALA A 105 11.11 -5.34 2.45
N LEU A 106 12.15 -4.79 1.85
CA LEU A 106 12.62 -3.43 2.10
C LEU A 106 12.35 -2.58 0.86
N ALA A 107 11.76 -1.42 1.06
CA ALA A 107 11.73 -0.36 0.06
C ALA A 107 12.98 0.51 0.21
N TRP A 108 13.60 0.84 -0.92
CA TRP A 108 14.73 1.74 -0.95
C TRP A 108 14.22 3.15 -1.18
N SER A 109 13.98 3.85 -0.08
CA SER A 109 13.65 5.26 -0.09
C SER A 109 14.84 6.07 0.38
N PHE A 110 15.09 7.16 -0.32
CA PHE A 110 16.18 8.07 -0.04
C PHE A 110 15.60 9.43 0.33
N GLU A 111 16.43 10.29 0.88
CA GLU A 111 16.15 11.72 1.00
C GLU A 111 17.08 12.45 0.03
N PHE A 112 16.49 13.19 -0.89
CA PHE A 112 17.23 13.97 -1.88
C PHE A 112 17.15 15.45 -1.50
N GLY A 113 18.27 16.01 -1.06
CA GLY A 113 18.34 17.44 -0.73
C GLY A 113 18.13 18.35 -1.96
N ASN A 114 17.57 19.53 -1.73
CA ASN A 114 17.39 20.60 -2.73
C ASN A 114 16.60 20.19 -3.97
N GLN A 115 15.63 19.30 -3.83
CA GLN A 115 14.74 18.92 -4.91
C GLN A 115 13.45 19.74 -4.89
N PRO A 116 12.82 19.99 -6.06
CA PRO A 116 11.48 20.55 -6.08
C PRO A 116 10.48 19.69 -5.32
N TYR A 117 9.48 20.31 -4.71
CA TYR A 117 8.38 19.57 -4.09
C TYR A 117 7.72 18.62 -5.10
N PHE A 118 7.43 17.41 -4.68
CA PHE A 118 6.77 16.38 -5.50
C PHE A 118 7.45 16.13 -6.85
N ALA A 119 8.78 16.22 -6.88
CA ALA A 119 9.56 15.99 -8.09
C ALA A 119 9.50 14.56 -8.63
N GLY A 120 8.89 13.62 -7.91
CA GLY A 120 8.76 12.21 -8.32
C GLY A 120 9.94 11.32 -7.95
N PHE A 121 10.85 11.79 -7.12
CA PHE A 121 11.89 10.93 -6.54
C PHE A 121 11.29 9.89 -5.60
N ARG A 122 11.94 8.73 -5.50
CA ARG A 122 11.55 7.68 -4.56
C ARG A 122 12.04 8.03 -3.16
N GLU A 123 11.24 8.81 -2.49
CA GLU A 123 11.43 9.29 -1.12
C GLU A 123 10.10 9.21 -0.36
N LEU A 124 10.14 9.02 0.95
CA LEU A 124 8.93 8.94 1.79
C LEU A 124 8.36 10.33 2.09
N PRO A 125 9.16 11.33 2.50
CA PRO A 125 8.75 12.74 2.48
C PRO A 125 9.24 13.44 1.22
N THR A 126 8.76 14.65 0.97
CA THR A 126 9.31 15.62 0.02
C THR A 126 9.57 16.92 0.75
N ASN A 127 10.83 17.32 0.91
CA ASN A 127 11.22 18.50 1.70
C ASN A 127 10.56 18.55 3.10
N GLY A 128 10.53 17.41 3.79
CA GLY A 128 9.92 17.28 5.12
C GLY A 128 8.40 17.02 5.13
N ILE A 129 7.71 17.17 3.99
CA ILE A 129 6.27 16.92 3.89
C ILE A 129 6.01 15.45 3.59
N ASP A 130 5.19 14.80 4.40
CA ASP A 130 4.84 13.39 4.27
C ASP A 130 4.10 13.10 2.96
N LYS A 131 4.57 12.09 2.21
CA LYS A 131 3.85 11.56 1.05
C LYS A 131 2.92 10.41 1.46
N PRO A 132 1.87 10.10 0.69
CA PRO A 132 0.92 9.03 1.00
C PRO A 132 1.57 7.67 1.29
N VAL A 133 2.68 7.35 0.63
CA VAL A 133 3.40 6.08 0.85
C VAL A 133 3.99 5.97 2.26
N LEU A 134 4.46 7.07 2.87
CA LEU A 134 4.90 7.05 4.27
C LEU A 134 3.74 6.71 5.22
N ASN A 135 2.57 7.26 4.95
CA ASN A 135 1.37 6.91 5.70
C ASN A 135 0.91 5.46 5.48
N ALA A 136 1.13 4.90 4.28
CA ALA A 136 0.90 3.47 4.05
C ALA A 136 1.81 2.60 4.94
N PHE A 137 3.10 2.94 5.07
CA PHE A 137 4.00 2.25 6.01
C PHE A 137 3.58 2.44 7.47
N ARG A 138 3.08 3.62 7.86
CA ARG A 138 2.50 3.83 9.20
C ARG A 138 1.27 2.95 9.45
N MET A 139 0.39 2.78 8.44
CA MET A 139 -0.76 1.88 8.52
C MET A 139 -0.32 0.41 8.61
N LEU A 140 0.63 -0.01 7.77
CA LEU A 140 1.20 -1.36 7.81
C LEU A 140 1.86 -1.67 9.16
N GLY A 141 2.56 -0.70 9.75
CA GLY A 141 3.18 -0.82 11.07
C GLY A 141 2.18 -1.00 12.22
N GLN A 142 0.89 -0.70 12.01
CA GLN A 142 -0.17 -0.96 13.00
C GLN A 142 -0.72 -2.39 12.93
N LEU A 143 -0.42 -3.14 11.87
CA LEU A 143 -0.79 -4.54 11.75
C LEU A 143 0.12 -5.37 12.67
N SER A 144 -0.43 -5.89 13.75
CA SER A 144 0.35 -6.62 14.77
C SER A 144 -0.40 -7.82 15.32
N GLY A 145 0.35 -8.79 15.87
CA GLY A 145 -0.22 -10.00 16.43
C GLY A 145 -0.49 -11.08 15.38
N ARG A 146 -1.58 -11.83 15.52
CA ARG A 146 -1.91 -12.96 14.65
C ARG A 146 -2.70 -12.49 13.44
N ARG A 147 -2.29 -12.90 12.24
CA ARG A 147 -3.06 -12.71 11.00
C ARG A 147 -4.41 -13.44 11.07
N LEU A 148 -5.46 -12.78 10.65
CA LEU A 148 -6.81 -13.33 10.55
C LEU A 148 -7.10 -13.73 9.10
N ALA A 149 -8.00 -14.71 8.94
CA ALA A 149 -8.50 -15.07 7.62
C ALA A 149 -9.37 -13.92 7.06
N VAL A 150 -9.12 -13.55 5.81
CA VAL A 150 -9.89 -12.57 5.05
C VAL A 150 -10.45 -13.24 3.81
N LYS A 151 -11.69 -12.92 3.47
CA LYS A 151 -12.33 -13.29 2.20
C LYS A 151 -12.89 -12.03 1.57
N SER A 152 -12.48 -11.73 0.34
CA SER A 152 -13.00 -10.60 -0.43
C SER A 152 -13.56 -11.07 -1.77
N ALA A 153 -14.78 -10.66 -2.08
CA ALA A 153 -15.38 -10.88 -3.39
C ALA A 153 -14.81 -9.95 -4.47
N GLY A 154 -14.13 -8.88 -4.05
CA GLY A 154 -13.47 -7.93 -4.94
C GLY A 154 -11.98 -8.21 -5.15
N ALA A 155 -11.45 -9.30 -4.56
CA ALA A 155 -10.05 -9.67 -4.74
C ALA A 155 -9.80 -10.20 -6.15
N VAL A 156 -8.69 -9.77 -6.77
CA VAL A 156 -8.18 -10.36 -8.01
C VAL A 156 -7.38 -11.62 -7.63
N PRO A 157 -7.64 -12.78 -8.23
CA PRO A 157 -6.88 -13.99 -7.98
C PRO A 157 -5.37 -13.81 -8.24
N ALA A 158 -4.52 -14.38 -7.39
CA ALA A 158 -3.08 -14.22 -7.48
C ALA A 158 -2.50 -14.70 -8.82
N ASP A 159 -3.04 -15.78 -9.38
CA ASP A 159 -2.67 -16.31 -10.70
C ASP A 159 -3.06 -15.36 -11.85
N GLU A 160 -4.17 -14.63 -11.72
CA GLU A 160 -4.54 -13.58 -12.67
C GLU A 160 -3.58 -12.39 -12.56
N ILE A 161 -3.21 -11.95 -11.35
CA ILE A 161 -2.22 -10.88 -11.16
C ILE A 161 -0.87 -11.29 -11.75
N LEU A 162 -0.42 -12.52 -11.52
CA LEU A 162 0.83 -13.04 -12.09
C LEU A 162 0.78 -13.14 -13.63
N LYS A 163 -0.39 -13.33 -14.20
CA LYS A 163 -0.58 -13.43 -15.66
C LYS A 163 -0.74 -12.07 -16.35
N ALA A 164 -1.52 -11.17 -15.76
CA ALA A 164 -1.97 -9.96 -16.43
C ALA A 164 -1.74 -8.65 -15.63
N GLY A 165 -1.40 -8.73 -14.35
CA GLY A 165 -1.45 -7.59 -13.43
C GLY A 165 -2.87 -7.29 -12.97
N VAL A 166 -3.08 -6.17 -12.30
CA VAL A 166 -4.39 -5.72 -11.81
C VAL A 166 -5.00 -4.76 -12.82
N ARG A 167 -5.61 -5.30 -13.89
CA ARG A 167 -6.05 -4.51 -15.07
C ARG A 167 -7.51 -4.65 -15.44
N GLY A 168 -8.12 -5.80 -15.21
CA GLY A 168 -9.53 -6.06 -15.60
C GLY A 168 -10.52 -5.29 -14.72
N HIS A 169 -10.31 -5.36 -13.43
CA HIS A 169 -11.03 -4.62 -12.40
C HIS A 169 -10.05 -4.34 -11.24
N PRO A 170 -10.34 -3.38 -10.34
CA PRO A 170 -9.48 -3.13 -9.21
C PRO A 170 -9.44 -4.34 -8.26
N ASP A 171 -8.28 -4.59 -7.66
CA ASP A 171 -8.19 -5.48 -6.51
C ASP A 171 -8.68 -4.74 -5.26
N VAL A 172 -9.82 -5.17 -4.73
CA VAL A 172 -10.36 -4.68 -3.46
C VAL A 172 -10.23 -5.78 -2.44
N ASN A 173 -9.22 -5.68 -1.60
CA ASN A 173 -8.85 -6.75 -0.70
C ASN A 173 -8.38 -6.19 0.66
N ALA A 174 -8.00 -7.06 1.59
CA ALA A 174 -7.59 -6.62 2.93
C ALA A 174 -6.60 -7.58 3.59
N ILE A 175 -5.84 -7.03 4.53
CA ILE A 175 -5.13 -7.76 5.58
C ILE A 175 -5.78 -7.45 6.91
N ALA A 176 -5.98 -8.45 7.76
CA ALA A 176 -6.49 -8.28 9.10
C ALA A 176 -5.61 -8.99 10.11
N THR A 177 -5.38 -8.34 11.25
CA THR A 177 -4.62 -8.90 12.38
C THR A 177 -5.38 -8.72 13.69
N ARG A 178 -5.07 -9.57 14.67
CA ARG A 178 -5.61 -9.48 16.03
C ARG A 178 -4.48 -9.56 17.05
N ARG A 179 -4.48 -8.59 17.95
CA ARG A 179 -3.63 -8.56 19.14
C ARG A 179 -4.49 -8.24 20.35
N GLU A 180 -4.52 -9.14 21.34
CA GLU A 180 -5.29 -8.93 22.59
C GLU A 180 -6.76 -8.53 22.32
N ARG A 181 -7.10 -7.28 22.66
CA ARG A 181 -8.44 -6.68 22.52
C ARG A 181 -8.51 -5.72 21.32
N GLU A 182 -7.69 -5.93 20.32
CA GLU A 182 -7.65 -5.10 19.14
C GLU A 182 -7.70 -5.97 17.87
N ILE A 183 -8.48 -5.54 16.90
CA ILE A 183 -8.44 -6.02 15.51
C ILE A 183 -8.10 -4.82 14.63
N THR A 184 -7.05 -4.97 13.83
CA THR A 184 -6.65 -3.98 12.84
C THR A 184 -6.86 -4.55 11.45
N ILE A 185 -7.53 -3.80 10.57
CA ILE A 185 -7.87 -4.21 9.20
C ILE A 185 -7.44 -3.12 8.24
N LEU A 186 -6.49 -3.44 7.35
CA LEU A 186 -6.09 -2.59 6.23
C LEU A 186 -6.80 -3.07 4.97
N VAL A 187 -7.61 -2.21 4.38
CA VAL A 187 -8.36 -2.46 3.13
C VAL A 187 -7.79 -1.56 2.05
N TRP A 188 -7.60 -2.08 0.84
CA TRP A 188 -7.18 -1.31 -0.32
C TRP A 188 -8.12 -1.47 -1.50
N ASN A 189 -8.02 -0.51 -2.42
CA ASN A 189 -8.61 -0.53 -3.75
C ASN A 189 -7.50 -0.16 -4.73
N TYR A 190 -6.85 -1.15 -5.31
CA TYR A 190 -5.70 -0.98 -6.19
C TYR A 190 -6.02 -1.34 -7.64
N HIS A 191 -5.42 -0.62 -8.57
CA HIS A 191 -5.43 -0.92 -10.01
C HIS A 191 -4.10 -0.49 -10.63
N ASP A 192 -3.61 -1.21 -11.63
CA ASP A 192 -2.34 -0.86 -12.29
C ASP A 192 -2.41 0.48 -13.05
N ASP A 193 -3.58 0.91 -13.50
CA ASP A 193 -3.74 2.19 -14.19
C ASP A 193 -4.21 3.31 -13.25
N ASP A 194 -3.53 4.45 -13.31
CA ASP A 194 -3.90 5.67 -12.60
C ASP A 194 -4.96 6.46 -13.38
N VAL A 195 -6.12 5.87 -13.52
CA VAL A 195 -7.28 6.49 -14.18
C VAL A 195 -8.44 6.66 -13.20
N PRO A 196 -9.20 7.76 -13.30
CA PRO A 196 -10.38 7.96 -12.48
C PRO A 196 -11.38 6.81 -12.62
N ALA A 197 -11.99 6.44 -11.50
CA ALA A 197 -13.06 5.45 -11.48
C ALA A 197 -14.03 5.74 -10.34
N ILE A 198 -15.23 5.16 -10.44
CA ILE A 198 -16.23 5.23 -9.36
C ILE A 198 -15.68 4.51 -8.14
N ALA A 199 -15.87 5.11 -6.95
CA ALA A 199 -15.49 4.50 -5.70
C ALA A 199 -16.23 3.17 -5.47
N THR A 200 -15.50 2.15 -5.00
CA THR A 200 -16.11 0.87 -4.65
C THR A 200 -16.80 0.97 -3.30
N LEU A 201 -18.05 0.52 -3.21
CA LEU A 201 -18.75 0.38 -1.95
C LEU A 201 -18.26 -0.89 -1.24
N VAL A 202 -17.46 -0.71 -0.18
CA VAL A 202 -16.96 -1.80 0.65
C VAL A 202 -17.99 -2.13 1.73
N LYS A 203 -18.44 -3.40 1.77
CA LYS A 203 -19.24 -3.98 2.85
C LYS A 203 -18.37 -4.95 3.62
N LEU A 204 -17.84 -4.51 4.76
CA LEU A 204 -16.93 -5.28 5.61
C LEU A 204 -17.67 -5.87 6.80
N SER A 205 -17.44 -7.15 7.05
CA SER A 205 -18.01 -7.88 8.19
C SER A 205 -16.91 -8.55 9.00
N VAL A 206 -16.83 -8.21 10.27
CA VAL A 206 -15.94 -8.86 11.25
C VAL A 206 -16.76 -9.81 12.09
N THR A 207 -16.43 -11.10 12.06
CA THR A 207 -17.15 -12.17 12.77
C THR A 207 -16.28 -12.81 13.85
N GLY A 208 -16.89 -13.54 14.77
CA GLY A 208 -16.18 -14.23 15.84
C GLY A 208 -15.72 -13.31 16.97
N MET A 209 -16.41 -12.18 17.18
CA MET A 209 -16.19 -11.33 18.34
C MET A 209 -16.55 -12.09 19.64
N PRO A 210 -15.78 -11.92 20.73
CA PRO A 210 -16.07 -12.60 21.99
C PRO A 210 -17.49 -12.30 22.49
N PRO A 211 -18.24 -13.29 23.01
CA PRO A 211 -19.63 -13.11 23.44
C PRO A 211 -19.84 -12.01 24.50
N ALA A 212 -18.82 -11.75 25.32
CA ALA A 212 -18.85 -10.70 26.34
C ALA A 212 -18.76 -9.29 25.75
N VAL A 213 -18.24 -9.13 24.52
CA VAL A 213 -18.08 -7.84 23.88
C VAL A 213 -19.40 -7.39 23.26
N LYS A 214 -19.99 -6.32 23.78
CA LYS A 214 -21.26 -5.77 23.31
C LYS A 214 -21.08 -4.53 22.43
N GLN A 215 -19.97 -3.86 22.57
CA GLN A 215 -19.61 -2.67 21.80
C GLN A 215 -18.09 -2.54 21.68
N THR A 216 -17.65 -1.83 20.66
CA THR A 216 -16.25 -1.53 20.38
C THR A 216 -16.10 -0.08 20.02
N ILE A 217 -14.90 0.48 20.23
CA ILE A 217 -14.53 1.76 19.63
C ILE A 217 -13.81 1.49 18.30
N VAL A 218 -14.08 2.28 17.29
CA VAL A 218 -13.52 2.14 15.95
C VAL A 218 -12.88 3.45 15.52
N GLU A 219 -11.61 3.39 15.16
CA GLU A 219 -10.88 4.45 14.49
C GLU A 219 -10.75 4.06 13.02
N HIS A 220 -11.00 5.00 12.11
CA HIS A 220 -10.94 4.77 10.67
C HIS A 220 -10.02 5.79 10.02
N PHE A 221 -8.84 5.37 9.61
CA PHE A 221 -7.86 6.17 8.90
C PHE A 221 -8.00 5.98 7.39
N ARG A 222 -7.62 6.99 6.61
CA ARG A 222 -7.78 6.99 5.16
C ARG A 222 -6.56 7.57 4.47
N ILE A 223 -6.17 6.95 3.35
CA ILE A 223 -5.32 7.54 2.32
C ILE A 223 -6.12 7.53 1.03
N ASP A 224 -6.33 8.69 0.43
CA ASP A 224 -6.92 8.89 -0.90
C ASP A 224 -6.54 10.28 -1.43
N ASN A 225 -7.20 10.75 -2.48
CA ASN A 225 -6.93 12.08 -3.04
C ASN A 225 -7.22 13.24 -2.07
N ASN A 226 -8.04 13.02 -1.04
CA ASN A 226 -8.47 14.08 -0.12
C ASN A 226 -7.95 13.89 1.32
N HIS A 227 -7.37 12.73 1.64
CA HIS A 227 -6.93 12.40 3.00
C HIS A 227 -5.50 11.87 2.99
N SER A 228 -4.69 12.32 3.96
CA SER A 228 -3.29 11.91 4.13
C SER A 228 -2.47 12.09 2.85
N ASN A 229 -2.68 13.18 2.13
CA ASN A 229 -2.14 13.42 0.80
C ASN A 229 -1.84 14.89 0.54
N ALA A 230 -0.62 15.29 0.84
CA ALA A 230 -0.14 16.65 0.62
C ALA A 230 0.01 17.04 -0.86
N LEU A 231 0.10 16.06 -1.79
CA LEU A 231 0.17 16.37 -3.23
C LEU A 231 -1.07 17.13 -3.70
N THR A 232 -2.27 16.68 -3.31
CA THR A 232 -3.51 17.35 -3.70
C THR A 232 -3.58 18.77 -3.15
N GLU A 233 -3.15 18.98 -1.90
CA GLU A 233 -3.10 20.32 -1.31
C GLU A 233 -2.07 21.20 -2.02
N TRP A 234 -0.89 20.67 -2.33
CA TRP A 234 0.14 21.39 -3.09
C TRP A 234 -0.39 21.86 -4.45
N GLN A 235 -1.12 20.98 -5.16
CA GLN A 235 -1.78 21.32 -6.43
C GLN A 235 -2.86 22.41 -6.26
N ARG A 236 -3.66 22.36 -5.18
CA ARG A 236 -4.67 23.40 -4.86
C ARG A 236 -4.06 24.75 -4.57
N LEU A 237 -2.84 24.78 -4.05
CA LEU A 237 -2.05 25.99 -3.81
C LEU A 237 -1.39 26.55 -5.09
N GLY A 238 -1.60 25.91 -6.25
CA GLY A 238 -0.97 26.32 -7.51
C GLY A 238 0.44 25.77 -7.70
N SER A 239 0.79 24.70 -7.00
CA SER A 239 2.09 24.00 -7.10
C SER A 239 3.29 24.92 -6.79
N PRO A 240 3.30 25.59 -5.62
CA PRO A 240 4.37 26.55 -5.31
C PRO A 240 5.74 25.87 -5.26
N THR A 241 6.74 26.51 -5.87
CA THR A 241 8.14 26.05 -5.81
C THR A 241 8.80 26.42 -4.48
N ASN A 242 8.35 27.51 -3.87
CA ASN A 242 8.80 28.00 -2.57
C ASN A 242 7.58 28.36 -1.72
N PRO A 243 6.96 27.38 -1.04
CA PRO A 243 5.79 27.62 -0.20
C PRO A 243 6.11 28.63 0.91
N SER A 244 5.20 29.57 1.16
CA SER A 244 5.24 30.41 2.36
C SER A 244 5.11 29.56 3.63
N ALA A 245 5.38 30.13 4.80
CA ALA A 245 5.25 29.40 6.07
C ALA A 245 3.82 28.87 6.31
N ASP A 246 2.80 29.62 5.85
CA ASP A 246 1.40 29.19 5.98
C ASP A 246 1.06 28.06 5.00
N GLU A 247 1.52 28.14 3.76
CA GLU A 247 1.36 27.07 2.77
C GLU A 247 2.10 25.81 3.21
N TYR A 248 3.32 25.94 3.75
CA TYR A 248 4.08 24.79 4.26
C TYR A 248 3.33 24.08 5.39
N ARG A 249 2.77 24.81 6.37
CA ARG A 249 1.94 24.22 7.43
C ARG A 249 0.74 23.48 6.88
N ARG A 250 0.05 24.04 5.89
CA ARG A 250 -1.10 23.37 5.23
C ARG A 250 -0.67 22.07 4.53
N LEU A 251 0.49 22.08 3.89
CA LEU A 251 1.07 20.87 3.27
C LEU A 251 1.42 19.83 4.35
N GLU A 252 2.07 20.25 5.43
CA GLU A 252 2.41 19.38 6.56
C GLU A 252 1.16 18.74 7.17
N ASP A 253 0.13 19.53 7.48
CA ASP A 253 -1.13 19.05 8.04
C ASP A 253 -1.84 18.06 7.10
N SER A 254 -1.88 18.36 5.80
CA SER A 254 -2.52 17.48 4.80
C SER A 254 -1.74 16.18 4.53
N GLY A 255 -0.43 16.20 4.79
CA GLY A 255 0.44 15.04 4.70
C GLY A 255 0.33 14.06 5.87
N GLN A 256 -0.19 14.51 7.04
CA GLN A 256 -0.31 13.62 8.20
C GLN A 256 -1.32 12.49 7.98
N LEU A 257 -1.14 11.38 8.72
CA LEU A 257 -2.11 10.29 8.70
C LEU A 257 -3.44 10.74 9.33
N GLN A 258 -4.47 10.84 8.50
CA GLN A 258 -5.77 11.42 8.86
C GLN A 258 -6.81 10.35 9.15
N GLN A 259 -7.65 10.59 10.14
CA GLN A 259 -8.88 9.84 10.36
C GLN A 259 -9.95 10.30 9.35
N LEU A 260 -10.64 9.34 8.73
CA LEU A 260 -11.79 9.61 7.84
C LEU A 260 -12.98 10.20 8.62
N THR A 261 -13.14 9.75 9.87
CA THR A 261 -14.15 10.23 10.81
C THR A 261 -13.59 10.15 12.23
N SER A 262 -14.12 10.94 13.14
CA SER A 262 -13.83 10.80 14.58
C SER A 262 -14.11 9.37 15.05
N PRO A 263 -13.42 8.87 16.09
CA PRO A 263 -13.65 7.56 16.65
C PRO A 263 -15.12 7.33 17.00
N GLN A 264 -15.66 6.15 16.67
CA GLN A 264 -17.07 5.84 16.83
C GLN A 264 -17.28 4.57 17.64
N TRP A 265 -18.26 4.61 18.55
CA TRP A 265 -18.77 3.41 19.16
C TRP A 265 -19.59 2.59 18.17
N ARG A 266 -19.31 1.28 18.09
CA ARG A 266 -20.04 0.33 17.26
C ARG A 266 -20.57 -0.84 18.09
N LYS A 267 -21.85 -1.13 17.92
CA LYS A 267 -22.51 -2.27 18.59
C LYS A 267 -22.07 -3.58 17.96
N VAL A 268 -21.82 -4.59 18.81
CA VAL A 268 -21.58 -5.98 18.39
C VAL A 268 -22.91 -6.72 18.49
N THR A 269 -23.37 -7.29 17.38
CA THR A 269 -24.63 -8.04 17.33
C THR A 269 -24.37 -9.44 16.83
N GLY A 270 -24.76 -10.47 17.60
CA GLY A 270 -24.50 -11.86 17.24
C GLY A 270 -23.03 -12.20 17.03
N GLY A 271 -22.11 -11.55 17.78
CA GLY A 271 -20.67 -11.74 17.61
C GLY A 271 -20.10 -11.11 16.31
N GLN A 272 -20.83 -10.16 15.72
CA GLN A 272 -20.47 -9.54 14.44
C GLN A 272 -20.52 -8.02 14.52
N ILE A 273 -19.60 -7.36 13.77
CA ILE A 273 -19.62 -5.92 13.47
C ILE A 273 -19.64 -5.76 11.96
N ARG A 274 -20.41 -4.79 11.47
CA ARG A 274 -20.51 -4.46 10.04
C ARG A 274 -20.12 -3.00 9.80
N PHE A 275 -19.44 -2.80 8.67
CA PHE A 275 -19.05 -1.49 8.17
C PHE A 275 -19.47 -1.37 6.71
N GLU A 276 -19.82 -0.15 6.32
CA GLU A 276 -20.05 0.20 4.94
C GLU A 276 -19.41 1.56 4.66
N PHE A 277 -18.60 1.65 3.62
CA PHE A 277 -17.93 2.88 3.22
C PHE A 277 -17.52 2.84 1.77
N ALA A 278 -17.48 4.00 1.13
CA ALA A 278 -16.91 4.16 -0.20
C ALA A 278 -15.38 4.17 -0.13
N LEU A 279 -14.73 3.40 -1.01
CA LEU A 279 -13.28 3.32 -1.14
C LEU A 279 -12.89 3.71 -2.56
N PRO A 280 -12.37 4.92 -2.79
CA PRO A 280 -11.91 5.34 -4.11
C PRO A 280 -10.84 4.41 -4.68
N ARG A 281 -10.64 4.43 -6.01
CA ARG A 281 -9.48 3.79 -6.64
C ARG A 281 -8.20 4.39 -6.08
N GLN A 282 -7.18 3.57 -5.91
CA GLN A 282 -5.87 3.90 -5.32
C GLN A 282 -5.96 4.37 -3.84
N ALA A 283 -6.98 3.93 -3.10
CA ALA A 283 -7.16 4.31 -1.71
C ALA A 283 -6.84 3.18 -0.74
N LEU A 284 -6.46 3.57 0.48
CA LEU A 284 -6.32 2.70 1.65
C LEU A 284 -7.28 3.13 2.76
N SER A 285 -7.81 2.17 3.48
CA SER A 285 -8.55 2.37 4.72
C SER A 285 -7.98 1.46 5.81
N LEU A 286 -7.62 2.02 6.94
CA LEU A 286 -7.26 1.26 8.13
C LEU A 286 -8.35 1.42 9.18
N LEU A 287 -8.96 0.29 9.59
CA LEU A 287 -9.90 0.25 10.70
C LEU A 287 -9.20 -0.39 11.90
N ARG A 288 -9.14 0.34 13.01
CA ARG A 288 -8.67 -0.17 14.29
C ARG A 288 -9.86 -0.32 15.23
N ILE A 289 -10.14 -1.54 15.66
CA ILE A 289 -11.33 -1.94 16.42
C ILE A 289 -10.86 -2.41 17.79
N THR A 290 -11.20 -1.69 18.86
CA THR A 290 -10.78 -2.00 20.23
C THR A 290 -11.99 -2.25 21.16
N TRP A 291 -11.82 -3.13 22.19
CA TRP A 291 -12.83 -3.44 23.19
C TRP A 291 -12.26 -3.81 24.56
#